data_86f3c1a30c1ce898e4d0165972706030
#
_entry.id   86f3c1a30c1ce898e4d0165972706030
#
_cell.length_a   1.000
_cell.length_b   1.000
_cell.length_c   1.000
_cell.angle_alpha   90.00
_cell.angle_beta   90.00
_cell.angle_gamma   90.00
#
_symmetry.space_group_name_H-M   'P 1'
#
loop_
_entity.id
_entity.type
_entity.pdbx_description
1 polymer ?
#
loop_
_entity_poly.entity_id
_entity_poly.type
_entity_poly.pdbx_seq_one_letter_code
_entity_poly.pdbx_strand_id
1 'polypeptide(L)'
;MKKSVIIAACAALLMTGCANEYNQVYKAATPSYKYEYAKQCFAQGKYSRAIPLLQDVVTMKKGSTEGEECLYMLAMAEYGLKDYETASEYFKKYYSSYPKGLYAENAKYFVGESLFQNAPEPRLDQSTTYTAISAFQEYLDLFPDARFKAQATERLYALQDLL
;
A
#
# COMPACT_ATOMS: atom_id res chain seq x y z
N MET A 1 -25.47 -37.55 6.02
CA MET A 1 -26.11 -36.23 6.27
C MET A 1 -25.68 -35.57 7.59
N LYS A 2 -25.69 -36.29 8.75
CA LYS A 2 -25.30 -35.66 10.05
C LYS A 2 -23.83 -35.19 10.11
N LYS A 3 -22.88 -35.89 9.50
CA LYS A 3 -21.45 -35.48 9.49
C LYS A 3 -21.19 -34.22 8.67
N SER A 4 -21.86 -34.03 7.55
CA SER A 4 -21.72 -32.82 6.71
C SER A 4 -22.29 -31.57 7.38
N VAL A 5 -23.34 -31.70 8.18
CA VAL A 5 -23.94 -30.60 8.95
C VAL A 5 -23.00 -30.18 10.10
N ILE A 6 -22.32 -31.11 10.75
CA ILE A 6 -21.37 -30.82 11.83
C ILE A 6 -20.14 -30.10 11.29
N ILE A 7 -19.62 -30.50 10.13
CA ILE A 7 -18.47 -29.83 9.48
C ILE A 7 -18.83 -28.39 9.07
N ALA A 8 -20.04 -28.19 8.52
CA ALA A 8 -20.51 -26.84 8.16
C ALA A 8 -20.72 -25.94 9.39
N ALA A 9 -21.23 -26.51 10.50
CA ALA A 9 -21.42 -25.77 11.76
C ALA A 9 -20.06 -25.38 12.40
N CYS A 10 -19.06 -26.26 12.38
CA CYS A 10 -17.72 -25.95 12.88
C CYS A 10 -17.01 -24.89 12.03
N ALA A 11 -17.17 -24.92 10.70
CA ALA A 11 -16.63 -23.90 9.82
C ALA A 11 -17.26 -22.51 10.05
N ALA A 12 -18.57 -22.45 10.33
CA ALA A 12 -19.28 -21.22 10.65
C ALA A 12 -18.82 -20.59 11.98
N LEU A 13 -18.54 -21.42 13.00
CA LEU A 13 -18.03 -20.98 14.30
C LEU A 13 -16.63 -20.39 14.24
N LEU A 14 -15.76 -20.90 13.36
CA LEU A 14 -14.42 -20.36 13.16
C LEU A 14 -14.43 -18.98 12.48
N MET A 15 -15.38 -18.74 11.59
CA MET A 15 -15.51 -17.44 10.91
C MET A 15 -16.02 -16.32 11.83
N THR A 16 -16.87 -16.60 12.80
CA THR A 16 -17.40 -15.60 13.74
C THR A 16 -16.35 -15.17 14.77
N GLY A 17 -15.43 -16.03 15.16
CA GLY A 17 -14.33 -15.70 16.09
C GLY A 17 -13.41 -14.62 15.55
N CYS A 18 -12.93 -14.76 14.31
CA CYS A 18 -12.01 -13.80 13.69
C CYS A 18 -12.62 -12.41 13.44
N ALA A 19 -13.93 -12.32 13.18
CA ALA A 19 -14.60 -11.03 12.99
C ALA A 19 -14.77 -10.28 14.31
N ASN A 20 -15.01 -10.99 15.42
CA ASN A 20 -15.15 -10.41 16.73
C ASN A 20 -13.79 -9.88 17.26
N GLU A 21 -12.72 -10.63 17.09
CA GLU A 21 -11.36 -10.21 17.46
C GLU A 21 -10.95 -8.92 16.72
N TYR A 22 -11.11 -8.86 15.41
CA TYR A 22 -10.81 -7.67 14.63
C TYR A 22 -11.56 -6.43 15.15
N ASN A 23 -12.85 -6.56 15.43
CA ASN A 23 -13.68 -5.46 15.93
C ASN A 23 -13.23 -4.97 17.32
N GLN A 24 -12.76 -5.88 18.18
CA GLN A 24 -12.19 -5.51 19.47
C GLN A 24 -10.88 -4.75 19.32
N VAL A 25 -9.99 -5.23 18.45
CA VAL A 25 -8.73 -4.55 18.16
C VAL A 25 -8.97 -3.16 17.58
N TYR A 26 -9.84 -3.05 16.60
CA TYR A 26 -10.15 -1.78 15.95
C TYR A 26 -10.69 -0.74 16.93
N LYS A 27 -11.61 -1.13 17.84
CA LYS A 27 -12.29 -0.20 18.74
C LYS A 27 -11.51 0.15 20.02
N ALA A 28 -10.78 -0.79 20.60
CA ALA A 28 -10.31 -0.68 21.98
C ALA A 28 -8.82 -0.95 22.19
N ALA A 29 -8.07 -1.39 21.18
CA ALA A 29 -6.68 -1.75 21.35
C ALA A 29 -5.75 -0.53 21.47
N THR A 30 -4.64 -0.72 22.21
CA THR A 30 -3.57 0.27 22.27
C THR A 30 -2.90 0.45 20.90
N PRO A 31 -2.26 1.61 20.62
CA PRO A 31 -1.56 1.84 19.35
C PRO A 31 -0.52 0.76 19.02
N SER A 32 0.20 0.25 20.01
CA SER A 32 1.20 -0.80 19.81
C SER A 32 0.56 -2.14 19.45
N TYR A 33 -0.58 -2.49 20.03
CA TYR A 33 -1.30 -3.71 19.68
C TYR A 33 -1.94 -3.59 18.28
N LYS A 34 -2.51 -2.42 17.93
CA LYS A 34 -3.01 -2.14 16.58
C LYS A 34 -1.90 -2.28 15.54
N TYR A 35 -0.71 -1.78 15.85
CA TYR A 35 0.46 -1.90 14.97
C TYR A 35 0.81 -3.37 14.68
N GLU A 36 0.96 -4.20 15.71
CA GLU A 36 1.30 -5.61 15.50
C GLU A 36 0.20 -6.38 14.76
N TYR A 37 -1.06 -6.12 15.10
CA TYR A 37 -2.19 -6.77 14.43
C TYR A 37 -2.33 -6.32 12.96
N ALA A 38 -2.09 -5.04 12.68
CA ALA A 38 -2.08 -4.51 11.32
C ALA A 38 -0.98 -5.17 10.46
N LYS A 39 0.22 -5.36 11.03
CA LYS A 39 1.31 -6.10 10.36
C LYS A 39 0.93 -7.53 10.04
N GLN A 40 0.26 -8.22 10.95
CA GLN A 40 -0.22 -9.59 10.72
C GLN A 40 -1.26 -9.62 9.59
N CYS A 41 -2.23 -8.70 9.61
CA CYS A 41 -3.23 -8.58 8.54
C CYS A 41 -2.56 -8.29 7.18
N PHE A 42 -1.59 -7.37 7.16
CA PHE A 42 -0.83 -7.01 5.96
C PHE A 42 -0.05 -8.21 5.42
N ALA A 43 0.72 -8.91 6.26
CA ALA A 43 1.50 -10.10 5.88
C ALA A 43 0.63 -11.24 5.34
N GLN A 44 -0.63 -11.32 5.77
CA GLN A 44 -1.61 -12.30 5.29
C GLN A 44 -2.37 -11.83 4.03
N GLY A 45 -2.02 -10.67 3.45
CA GLY A 45 -2.72 -10.09 2.31
C GLY A 45 -4.14 -9.59 2.63
N LYS A 46 -4.51 -9.49 3.91
CA LYS A 46 -5.80 -8.97 4.37
C LYS A 46 -5.81 -7.44 4.40
N TYR A 47 -5.51 -6.82 3.25
CA TYR A 47 -5.28 -5.38 3.13
C TYR A 47 -6.47 -4.54 3.60
N SER A 48 -7.70 -4.92 3.25
CA SER A 48 -8.91 -4.21 3.70
C SER A 48 -9.09 -4.17 5.23
N ARG A 49 -8.49 -5.13 5.96
CA ARG A 49 -8.45 -5.12 7.43
C ARG A 49 -7.24 -4.36 7.97
N ALA A 50 -6.12 -4.41 7.27
CA ALA A 50 -4.90 -3.71 7.67
C ALA A 50 -5.06 -2.19 7.57
N ILE A 51 -5.64 -1.68 6.49
CA ILE A 51 -5.73 -0.26 6.15
C ILE A 51 -6.28 0.60 7.30
N PRO A 52 -7.47 0.34 7.90
CA PRO A 52 -7.99 1.18 8.98
C PRO A 52 -7.10 1.20 10.22
N LEU A 53 -6.46 0.07 10.54
CA LEU A 53 -5.53 -0.03 11.67
C LEU A 53 -4.23 0.73 11.39
N LEU A 54 -3.69 0.62 10.16
CA LEU A 54 -2.50 1.36 9.73
C LEU A 54 -2.75 2.88 9.76
N GLN A 55 -3.92 3.34 9.32
CA GLN A 55 -4.32 4.75 9.36
C GLN A 55 -4.33 5.29 10.80
N ASP A 56 -4.91 4.52 11.73
CA ASP A 56 -4.90 4.87 13.16
C ASP A 56 -3.48 4.98 13.70
N VAL A 57 -2.61 4.00 13.41
CA VAL A 57 -1.23 3.99 13.90
C VAL A 57 -0.42 5.14 13.30
N VAL A 58 -0.55 5.42 11.99
CA VAL A 58 0.09 6.56 11.32
C VAL A 58 -0.27 7.87 12.01
N THR A 59 -1.52 8.02 12.44
CA THR A 59 -2.00 9.22 13.11
C THR A 59 -1.48 9.31 14.54
N MET A 60 -1.58 8.22 15.31
CA MET A 60 -1.22 8.18 16.73
C MET A 60 0.28 8.17 16.97
N LYS A 61 1.07 7.60 16.05
CA LYS A 61 2.52 7.44 16.16
C LYS A 61 3.30 8.26 15.12
N LYS A 62 2.75 9.41 14.73
CA LYS A 62 3.40 10.31 13.77
C LYS A 62 4.82 10.66 14.20
N GLY A 63 5.79 10.47 13.30
CA GLY A 63 7.20 10.77 13.55
C GLY A 63 7.97 9.64 14.27
N SER A 64 7.33 8.55 14.67
CA SER A 64 8.00 7.35 15.18
C SER A 64 8.34 6.37 14.06
N THR A 65 9.23 5.42 14.34
CA THR A 65 9.58 4.33 13.42
C THR A 65 8.36 3.49 13.03
N GLU A 66 7.46 3.21 13.99
CA GLU A 66 6.23 2.46 13.72
C GLU A 66 5.27 3.26 12.83
N GLY A 67 5.18 4.59 13.04
CA GLY A 67 4.38 5.47 12.18
C GLY A 67 4.93 5.54 10.75
N GLU A 68 6.25 5.58 10.59
CA GLU A 68 6.92 5.52 9.30
C GLU A 68 6.62 4.21 8.57
N GLU A 69 6.86 3.06 9.23
CA GLU A 69 6.61 1.74 8.67
C GLU A 69 5.13 1.56 8.29
N CYS A 70 4.21 2.00 9.15
CA CYS A 70 2.78 1.92 8.87
C CYS A 70 2.37 2.77 7.67
N LEU A 71 2.95 3.95 7.46
CA LEU A 71 2.64 4.79 6.31
C LEU A 71 3.07 4.11 5.01
N TYR A 72 4.23 3.45 4.99
CA TYR A 72 4.68 2.67 3.85
C TYR A 72 3.79 1.44 3.61
N MET A 73 3.47 0.67 4.67
CA MET A 73 2.56 -0.48 4.54
C MET A 73 1.15 -0.08 4.09
N LEU A 74 0.66 1.09 4.51
CA LEU A 74 -0.62 1.63 4.06
C LEU A 74 -0.62 1.87 2.56
N ALA A 75 0.42 2.52 2.02
CA ALA A 75 0.59 2.72 0.59
C ALA A 75 0.65 1.38 -0.17
N MET A 76 1.41 0.40 0.35
CA MET A 76 1.52 -0.94 -0.24
C MET A 76 0.21 -1.73 -0.16
N ALA A 77 -0.60 -1.54 0.88
CA ALA A 77 -1.90 -2.19 1.02
C ALA A 77 -2.90 -1.68 -0.02
N GLU A 78 -2.95 -0.37 -0.23
CA GLU A 78 -3.78 0.24 -1.29
C GLU A 78 -3.32 -0.23 -2.68
N TYR A 79 -2.00 -0.26 -2.93
CA TYR A 79 -1.43 -0.82 -4.15
C TYR A 79 -1.85 -2.29 -4.34
N GLY A 80 -1.82 -3.09 -3.28
CA GLY A 80 -2.24 -4.50 -3.29
C GLY A 80 -3.74 -4.69 -3.56
N LEU A 81 -4.58 -3.73 -3.18
CA LEU A 81 -6.00 -3.67 -3.54
C LEU A 81 -6.26 -3.09 -4.94
N LYS A 82 -5.20 -2.69 -5.65
CA LYS A 82 -5.25 -2.03 -6.96
C LYS A 82 -5.91 -0.63 -6.91
N ASP A 83 -6.02 -0.03 -5.74
CA ASP A 83 -6.33 1.40 -5.62
C ASP A 83 -5.05 2.21 -5.84
N TYR A 84 -4.65 2.29 -7.11
CA TYR A 84 -3.39 2.89 -7.51
C TYR A 84 -3.35 4.41 -7.31
N GLU A 85 -4.50 5.06 -7.40
CA GLU A 85 -4.62 6.49 -7.14
C GLU A 85 -4.29 6.79 -5.68
N THR A 86 -5.01 6.18 -4.75
CA THR A 86 -4.77 6.31 -3.30
C THR A 86 -3.36 5.84 -2.92
N ALA A 87 -2.86 4.76 -3.51
CA ALA A 87 -1.51 4.27 -3.27
C ALA A 87 -0.45 5.32 -3.64
N SER A 88 -0.57 5.96 -4.83
CA SER A 88 0.37 6.99 -5.26
C SER A 88 0.41 8.18 -4.30
N GLU A 89 -0.75 8.58 -3.75
CA GLU A 89 -0.83 9.66 -2.76
C GLU A 89 -0.14 9.30 -1.44
N TYR A 90 -0.34 8.08 -0.94
CA TYR A 90 0.34 7.63 0.27
C TYR A 90 1.85 7.46 0.07
N PHE A 91 2.32 7.00 -1.09
CA PHE A 91 3.74 6.97 -1.40
C PHE A 91 4.36 8.37 -1.48
N LYS A 92 3.69 9.33 -2.12
CA LYS A 92 4.10 10.75 -2.12
C LYS A 92 4.17 11.30 -0.69
N LYS A 93 3.15 11.02 0.12
CA LYS A 93 3.10 11.41 1.54
C LYS A 93 4.24 10.80 2.34
N TYR A 94 4.56 9.51 2.09
CA TYR A 94 5.70 8.87 2.74
C TYR A 94 6.99 9.61 2.41
N TYR A 95 7.29 9.79 1.12
CA TYR A 95 8.54 10.42 0.70
C TYR A 95 8.68 11.87 1.21
N SER A 96 7.60 12.64 1.22
CA SER A 96 7.60 14.00 1.77
C SER A 96 7.80 14.05 3.28
N SER A 97 7.30 13.05 4.02
CA SER A 97 7.43 12.98 5.48
C SER A 97 8.76 12.38 5.93
N TYR A 98 9.28 11.42 5.16
CA TYR A 98 10.46 10.63 5.48
C TYR A 98 11.42 10.51 4.28
N PRO A 99 12.00 11.64 3.78
CA PRO A 99 12.84 11.62 2.55
C PRO A 99 14.16 10.85 2.72
N LYS A 100 14.55 10.56 3.96
CA LYS A 100 15.73 9.74 4.31
C LYS A 100 15.32 8.45 5.05
N GLY A 101 14.04 8.11 5.02
CA GLY A 101 13.50 6.93 5.66
C GLY A 101 13.93 5.63 4.96
N LEU A 102 13.74 4.52 5.66
CA LEU A 102 14.13 3.18 5.19
C LEU A 102 13.54 2.83 3.82
N TYR A 103 12.33 3.30 3.52
CA TYR A 103 11.60 2.99 2.30
C TYR A 103 11.52 4.17 1.32
N ALA A 104 12.36 5.22 1.49
CA ALA A 104 12.27 6.45 0.70
C ALA A 104 12.46 6.20 -0.81
N GLU A 105 13.49 5.42 -1.19
CA GLU A 105 13.72 5.00 -2.58
C GLU A 105 12.54 4.18 -3.12
N ASN A 106 12.09 3.18 -2.36
CA ASN A 106 10.97 2.33 -2.76
C ASN A 106 9.70 3.16 -2.95
N ALA A 107 9.39 4.04 -1.98
CA ALA A 107 8.21 4.89 -2.06
C ALA A 107 8.24 5.78 -3.30
N LYS A 108 9.41 6.37 -3.63
CA LYS A 108 9.56 7.21 -4.82
C LYS A 108 9.35 6.43 -6.12
N TYR A 109 9.87 5.19 -6.20
CA TYR A 109 9.60 4.29 -7.31
C TYR A 109 8.11 3.95 -7.44
N PHE A 110 7.47 3.57 -6.32
CA PHE A 110 6.06 3.18 -6.33
C PHE A 110 5.08 4.32 -6.58
N VAL A 111 5.49 5.59 -6.43
CA VAL A 111 4.71 6.71 -6.98
C VAL A 111 4.56 6.55 -8.49
N GLY A 112 5.67 6.38 -9.22
CA GLY A 112 5.66 6.19 -10.66
C GLY A 112 4.93 4.91 -11.07
N GLU A 113 5.19 3.78 -10.38
CA GLU A 113 4.56 2.49 -10.67
C GLU A 113 3.03 2.53 -10.45
N SER A 114 2.55 3.17 -9.41
CA SER A 114 1.11 3.34 -9.17
C SER A 114 0.44 4.17 -10.27
N LEU A 115 1.07 5.27 -10.67
CA LEU A 115 0.58 6.11 -11.77
C LEU A 115 0.62 5.36 -13.11
N PHE A 116 1.65 4.54 -13.35
CA PHE A 116 1.74 3.67 -14.52
C PHE A 116 0.57 2.68 -14.60
N GLN A 117 0.28 2.01 -13.48
CA GLN A 117 -0.84 1.07 -13.40
C GLN A 117 -2.21 1.75 -13.57
N ASN A 118 -2.30 3.04 -13.28
CA ASN A 118 -3.50 3.87 -13.44
C ASN A 118 -3.51 4.68 -14.75
N ALA A 119 -2.50 4.49 -15.62
CA ALA A 119 -2.44 5.19 -16.90
C ALA A 119 -3.60 4.75 -17.81
N PRO A 120 -4.30 5.71 -18.42
CA PRO A 120 -5.46 5.43 -19.26
C PRO A 120 -5.04 4.89 -20.65
N GLU A 121 -6.02 4.38 -21.38
CA GLU A 121 -5.82 4.03 -22.80
C GLU A 121 -5.46 5.27 -23.65
N PRO A 122 -4.71 5.11 -24.77
CA PRO A 122 -4.17 6.23 -25.59
C PRO A 122 -5.20 7.25 -26.09
N ARG A 123 -6.48 6.88 -26.13
CA ARG A 123 -7.58 7.76 -26.62
C ARG A 123 -8.21 8.64 -25.55
N LEU A 124 -7.83 8.43 -24.27
CA LEU A 124 -8.37 9.15 -23.13
C LEU A 124 -7.45 10.29 -22.73
N ASP A 125 -7.83 11.05 -21.70
CA ASP A 125 -7.00 12.09 -21.13
C ASP A 125 -5.69 11.51 -20.58
N GLN A 126 -4.56 11.98 -21.11
CA GLN A 126 -3.22 11.48 -20.80
C GLN A 126 -2.54 12.23 -19.64
N SER A 127 -3.26 13.01 -18.83
CA SER A 127 -2.67 13.77 -17.73
C SER A 127 -1.96 12.86 -16.70
N THR A 128 -2.54 11.70 -16.42
CA THR A 128 -1.92 10.67 -15.54
C THR A 128 -0.65 10.10 -16.17
N THR A 129 -0.63 9.87 -17.47
CA THR A 129 0.55 9.39 -18.23
C THR A 129 1.71 10.38 -18.12
N TYR A 130 1.47 11.67 -18.34
CA TYR A 130 2.50 12.70 -18.16
C TYR A 130 3.01 12.79 -16.73
N THR A 131 2.11 12.64 -15.74
CA THR A 131 2.49 12.62 -14.33
C THR A 131 3.35 11.40 -13.99
N ALA A 132 3.03 10.23 -14.55
CA ALA A 132 3.81 9.01 -14.37
C ALA A 132 5.22 9.14 -14.99
N ILE A 133 5.33 9.69 -16.21
CA ILE A 133 6.60 10.00 -16.86
C ILE A 133 7.46 10.88 -15.98
N SER A 134 6.91 12.00 -15.49
CA SER A 134 7.63 12.90 -14.59
C SER A 134 8.08 12.21 -13.30
N ALA A 135 7.25 11.35 -12.72
CA ALA A 135 7.58 10.61 -11.51
C ALA A 135 8.75 9.64 -11.71
N PHE A 136 8.81 8.93 -12.84
CA PHE A 136 9.94 8.04 -13.14
C PHE A 136 11.22 8.81 -13.50
N GLN A 137 11.11 9.92 -14.22
CA GLN A 137 12.27 10.80 -14.49
C GLN A 137 12.88 11.31 -13.18
N GLU A 138 12.04 11.83 -12.28
CA GLU A 138 12.48 12.31 -10.97
C GLU A 138 13.09 11.18 -10.11
N TYR A 139 12.53 9.97 -10.17
CA TYR A 139 13.10 8.82 -9.50
C TYR A 139 14.51 8.48 -10.01
N LEU A 140 14.69 8.45 -11.33
CA LEU A 140 15.98 8.13 -11.97
C LEU A 140 17.04 9.20 -11.70
N ASP A 141 16.63 10.48 -11.62
CA ASP A 141 17.52 11.60 -11.30
C ASP A 141 17.98 11.57 -9.85
N LEU A 142 17.06 11.26 -8.92
CA LEU A 142 17.35 11.22 -7.47
C LEU A 142 18.15 9.97 -7.06
N PHE A 143 17.97 8.86 -7.77
CA PHE A 143 18.55 7.56 -7.42
C PHE A 143 19.25 6.92 -8.65
N PRO A 144 20.41 7.46 -9.11
CA PRO A 144 21.06 6.99 -10.35
C PRO A 144 21.53 5.54 -10.31
N ASP A 145 21.81 5.00 -9.11
CA ASP A 145 22.22 3.61 -8.88
C ASP A 145 21.14 2.77 -8.19
N ALA A 146 19.87 3.18 -8.36
CA ALA A 146 18.74 2.60 -7.67
C ALA A 146 18.43 1.15 -8.05
N ARG A 147 17.86 0.44 -7.09
CA ARG A 147 17.44 -0.96 -7.24
C ARG A 147 16.46 -1.17 -8.40
N PHE A 148 15.55 -0.22 -8.63
CA PHE A 148 14.50 -0.32 -9.66
C PHE A 148 14.82 0.48 -10.92
N LYS A 149 16.08 0.86 -11.15
CA LYS A 149 16.49 1.66 -12.31
C LYS A 149 16.05 1.06 -13.65
N ALA A 150 16.29 -0.24 -13.84
CA ALA A 150 15.92 -0.92 -15.08
C ALA A 150 14.40 -0.93 -15.31
N GLN A 151 13.63 -1.25 -14.26
CA GLN A 151 12.18 -1.26 -14.32
C GLN A 151 11.60 0.15 -14.56
N ALA A 152 12.13 1.16 -13.85
CA ALA A 152 11.70 2.55 -14.05
C ALA A 152 11.95 3.03 -15.48
N THR A 153 13.10 2.68 -16.05
CA THR A 153 13.45 3.01 -17.45
C THR A 153 12.51 2.31 -18.43
N GLU A 154 12.21 1.02 -18.24
CA GLU A 154 11.25 0.27 -19.03
C GLU A 154 9.86 0.90 -19.01
N ARG A 155 9.37 1.26 -17.80
CA ARG A 155 8.07 1.92 -17.62
C ARG A 155 8.03 3.29 -18.30
N LEU A 156 9.12 4.05 -18.18
CA LEU A 156 9.24 5.35 -18.83
C LEU A 156 9.06 5.24 -20.36
N TYR A 157 9.75 4.30 -21.00
CA TYR A 157 9.60 4.07 -22.46
C TYR A 157 8.18 3.61 -22.80
N ALA A 158 7.62 2.66 -22.04
CA ALA A 158 6.25 2.20 -22.27
C ALA A 158 5.21 3.33 -22.17
N LEU A 159 5.39 4.29 -21.25
CA LEU A 159 4.51 5.47 -21.15
C LEU A 159 4.70 6.45 -22.32
N GLN A 160 5.93 6.61 -22.80
CA GLN A 160 6.20 7.47 -23.96
C GLN A 160 5.58 6.91 -25.24
N ASP A 161 5.52 5.60 -25.39
CA ASP A 161 4.88 4.92 -26.52
C ASP A 161 3.34 5.04 -26.53
N LEU A 162 2.73 5.44 -25.38
CA LEU A 162 1.28 5.70 -25.29
C LEU A 162 0.87 7.09 -25.79
N LEU A 163 1.80 8.03 -25.93
CA LEU A 163 1.56 9.42 -26.32
C LEU A 163 1.70 9.62 -27.82
#